data_4fbcae00c275756ad25dc8496e294fff
#
_entry.id   4fbcae00c275756ad25dc8496e294fff
#
_cell.length_a   1.000
_cell.length_b   1.000
_cell.length_c   1.000
_cell.angle_alpha   90.00
_cell.angle_beta   90.00
_cell.angle_gamma   90.00
#
_symmetry.space_group_name_H-M   'P 1'
#
loop_
_entity.id
_entity.type
_entity.pdbx_description
1 polymer ?
#
loop_
_entity_poly.entity_id
_entity_poly.type
_entity_poly.pdbx_seq_one_letter_code
_entity_poly.pdbx_strand_id
1 'polypeptide(L)'
;MEQTRVQVAQAIAQSFNEQPRPWAIRNARRVDARGVLEHCWIVADGDTIVATGTSDDELERAIEYYGVGERLTDAYGMIMTPGYVDIHAHGSWGKSFDDGAEGIMIARAGHMVHGTTRQVLSLITNPINTMCENLRNVHEAMAQRPDVLGSHLEGPFLALSRKGAHDPQCLRDPTPDLVNALLEAADGSLRQITIAPELPHGLDAIRRFSEAGVAPAVGHCDADYATAQRAFDAGATLMTHMFNAMNGLAHRAPGPIPAAVEDPRVSIELINDGFHVQNHIVALSFGFTP
;
A
#
# COMPACT_ATOMS: atom_id res chain seq x y z
N MET A 1 12.50 -15.29 19.29
CA MET A 1 11.49 -14.68 18.37
C MET A 1 12.14 -13.83 17.28
N GLU A 2 13.02 -12.90 17.58
CA GLU A 2 13.67 -12.03 16.56
C GLU A 2 14.50 -12.83 15.55
N GLN A 3 15.35 -13.74 16.01
CA GLN A 3 16.15 -14.61 15.14
C GLN A 3 15.29 -15.46 14.19
N THR A 4 14.12 -15.92 14.63
CA THR A 4 13.18 -16.66 13.79
C THR A 4 12.59 -15.79 12.68
N ARG A 5 12.25 -14.52 12.98
CA ARG A 5 11.72 -13.55 11.99
C ARG A 5 12.74 -13.24 10.90
N VAL A 6 14.00 -13.04 11.28
CA VAL A 6 15.09 -12.83 10.32
C VAL A 6 15.27 -14.04 9.41
N GLN A 7 15.25 -15.27 9.95
CA GLN A 7 15.33 -16.49 9.15
C GLN A 7 14.18 -16.64 8.15
N VAL A 8 12.94 -16.35 8.59
CA VAL A 8 11.76 -16.36 7.69
C VAL A 8 11.92 -15.31 6.60
N ALA A 9 12.34 -14.09 6.95
CA ALA A 9 12.55 -13.02 5.99
C ALA A 9 13.63 -13.37 4.95
N GLN A 10 14.72 -13.99 5.37
CA GLN A 10 15.78 -14.46 4.48
C GLN A 10 15.27 -15.57 3.54
N ALA A 11 14.51 -16.54 4.06
CA ALA A 11 13.93 -17.61 3.24
C ALA A 11 12.98 -17.06 2.18
N ILE A 12 12.12 -16.09 2.54
CA ILE A 12 11.24 -15.40 1.59
C ILE A 12 12.06 -14.64 0.53
N ALA A 13 13.09 -13.89 0.93
CA ALA A 13 13.93 -13.17 0.00
C ALA A 13 14.69 -14.11 -0.97
N GLN A 14 15.13 -15.26 -0.50
CA GLN A 14 15.79 -16.28 -1.32
C GLN A 14 14.82 -16.91 -2.33
N SER A 15 13.54 -17.12 -1.97
CA SER A 15 12.56 -17.73 -2.85
C SER A 15 12.32 -16.95 -4.15
N PHE A 16 12.55 -15.64 -4.16
CA PHE A 16 12.45 -14.82 -5.39
C PHE A 16 13.58 -15.12 -6.40
N ASN A 17 14.67 -15.74 -5.97
CA ASN A 17 15.79 -16.13 -6.82
C ASN A 17 15.72 -17.60 -7.27
N GLU A 18 14.74 -18.36 -6.77
CA GLU A 18 14.55 -19.75 -7.16
C GLU A 18 13.91 -19.85 -8.55
N GLN A 19 14.27 -20.90 -9.28
CA GLN A 19 13.59 -21.20 -10.55
C GLN A 19 12.12 -21.51 -10.29
N PRO A 20 11.18 -20.81 -10.95
CA PRO A 20 9.77 -21.10 -10.79
C PRO A 20 9.48 -22.55 -11.15
N ARG A 21 8.61 -23.17 -10.37
CA ARG A 21 8.17 -24.56 -10.60
C ARG A 21 6.66 -24.62 -10.42
N PRO A 22 5.94 -25.45 -11.19
CA PRO A 22 4.51 -25.60 -11.03
C PRO A 22 4.12 -26.04 -9.62
N TRP A 23 3.02 -25.52 -9.12
CA TRP A 23 2.41 -25.85 -7.85
C TRP A 23 0.89 -25.79 -7.95
N ALA A 24 0.18 -26.41 -7.02
CA ALA A 24 -1.27 -26.39 -7.00
C ALA A 24 -1.83 -26.27 -5.58
N ILE A 25 -3.01 -25.68 -5.49
CA ILE A 25 -3.87 -25.69 -4.31
C ILE A 25 -5.19 -26.36 -4.72
N ARG A 26 -5.70 -27.26 -3.89
CA ARG A 26 -7.02 -27.87 -4.06
C ARG A 26 -7.91 -27.66 -2.87
N ASN A 27 -9.20 -27.96 -3.02
CA ASN A 27 -10.21 -27.94 -1.98
C ASN A 27 -10.24 -26.59 -1.23
N ALA A 28 -10.13 -25.49 -1.98
CA ALA A 28 -10.22 -24.13 -1.45
C ALA A 28 -11.63 -23.56 -1.65
N ARG A 29 -12.04 -22.65 -0.77
CA ARG A 29 -13.18 -21.77 -0.96
C ARG A 29 -12.67 -20.45 -1.53
N ARG A 30 -12.78 -20.27 -2.86
CA ARG A 30 -12.36 -19.03 -3.52
C ARG A 30 -13.34 -17.90 -3.23
N VAL A 31 -12.81 -16.74 -2.82
CA VAL A 31 -13.58 -15.51 -2.63
C VAL A 31 -12.86 -14.39 -3.39
N ASP A 32 -13.45 -13.87 -4.46
CA ASP A 32 -12.92 -12.76 -5.26
C ASP A 32 -14.05 -11.86 -5.78
N ALA A 33 -13.74 -10.88 -6.63
CA ALA A 33 -14.72 -9.96 -7.21
C ALA A 33 -15.84 -10.65 -8.05
N ARG A 34 -15.64 -11.90 -8.46
CA ARG A 34 -16.63 -12.71 -9.18
C ARG A 34 -17.57 -13.46 -8.24
N GLY A 35 -17.34 -13.39 -6.92
CA GLY A 35 -18.13 -14.05 -5.90
C GLY A 35 -17.41 -15.21 -5.22
N VAL A 36 -18.19 -16.15 -4.69
CA VAL A 36 -17.72 -17.31 -3.93
C VAL A 36 -17.79 -18.57 -4.80
N LEU A 37 -16.74 -19.38 -4.80
CA LEU A 37 -16.70 -20.68 -5.47
C LEU A 37 -16.15 -21.73 -4.50
N GLU A 38 -16.96 -22.71 -4.18
CA GLU A 38 -16.59 -23.83 -3.28
C GLU A 38 -15.77 -24.89 -4.03
N HIS A 39 -14.96 -25.65 -3.29
CA HIS A 39 -14.15 -26.77 -3.81
C HIS A 39 -13.27 -26.38 -5.00
N CYS A 40 -12.81 -25.14 -5.03
CA CYS A 40 -11.98 -24.62 -6.09
C CYS A 40 -10.54 -25.16 -5.98
N TRP A 41 -9.91 -25.37 -7.13
CA TRP A 41 -8.49 -25.60 -7.25
C TRP A 41 -7.84 -24.63 -8.24
N ILE A 42 -6.55 -24.41 -8.07
CA ILE A 42 -5.70 -23.69 -9.00
C ILE A 42 -4.40 -24.46 -9.23
N VAL A 43 -3.88 -24.36 -10.45
CA VAL A 43 -2.50 -24.73 -10.78
C VAL A 43 -1.79 -23.46 -11.26
N ALA A 44 -0.62 -23.21 -10.73
CA ALA A 44 0.23 -22.13 -11.17
C ALA A 44 1.58 -22.65 -11.65
N ASP A 45 2.13 -22.00 -12.68
CA ASP A 45 3.49 -22.19 -13.13
C ASP A 45 4.23 -20.86 -12.94
N GLY A 46 5.15 -20.86 -11.98
CA GLY A 46 5.78 -19.65 -11.50
C GLY A 46 4.76 -18.68 -10.89
N ASP A 47 4.66 -17.50 -11.48
CA ASP A 47 3.78 -16.39 -11.07
C ASP A 47 2.43 -16.36 -11.80
N THR A 48 2.17 -17.33 -12.67
CA THR A 48 1.00 -17.35 -13.56
C THR A 48 0.08 -18.51 -13.18
N ILE A 49 -1.22 -18.21 -12.95
CA ILE A 49 -2.26 -19.22 -12.81
C ILE A 49 -2.55 -19.78 -14.21
N VAL A 50 -2.20 -21.05 -14.43
CA VAL A 50 -2.30 -21.71 -15.76
C VAL A 50 -3.56 -22.55 -15.89
N ALA A 51 -4.18 -22.96 -14.77
CA ALA A 51 -5.45 -23.69 -14.78
C ALA A 51 -6.21 -23.48 -13.46
N THR A 52 -7.54 -23.56 -13.52
CA THR A 52 -8.43 -23.50 -12.35
C THR A 52 -9.73 -24.24 -12.64
N GLY A 53 -10.35 -24.78 -11.62
CA GLY A 53 -11.63 -25.51 -11.75
C GLY A 53 -12.18 -25.95 -10.41
N THR A 54 -13.16 -26.89 -10.49
CA THR A 54 -13.82 -27.50 -9.33
C THR A 54 -13.92 -29.02 -9.45
N SER A 55 -13.57 -29.59 -10.61
CA SER A 55 -13.61 -31.04 -10.85
C SER A 55 -12.27 -31.68 -10.48
N ASP A 56 -12.29 -32.74 -9.70
CA ASP A 56 -11.09 -33.47 -9.31
C ASP A 56 -10.41 -34.16 -10.53
N ASP A 57 -11.20 -34.67 -11.47
CA ASP A 57 -10.67 -35.29 -12.70
C ASP A 57 -9.92 -34.28 -13.58
N GLU A 58 -10.37 -33.02 -13.60
CA GLU A 58 -9.68 -31.96 -14.32
C GLU A 58 -8.40 -31.53 -13.59
N LEU A 59 -8.43 -31.50 -12.26
CA LEU A 59 -7.26 -31.25 -11.43
C LEU A 59 -6.18 -32.31 -11.64
N GLU A 60 -6.53 -33.60 -11.64
CA GLU A 60 -5.57 -34.68 -11.85
C GLU A 60 -4.88 -34.55 -13.23
N ARG A 61 -5.63 -34.26 -14.29
CA ARG A 61 -5.08 -34.00 -15.62
C ARG A 61 -4.16 -32.77 -15.64
N ALA A 62 -4.53 -31.69 -14.95
CA ALA A 62 -3.73 -30.50 -14.87
C ALA A 62 -2.43 -30.73 -14.08
N ILE A 63 -2.47 -31.47 -12.96
CA ILE A 63 -1.30 -31.84 -12.17
C ILE A 63 -0.29 -32.64 -13.02
N GLU A 64 -0.78 -33.62 -13.78
CA GLU A 64 0.05 -34.44 -14.66
C GLU A 64 0.64 -33.58 -15.80
N TYR A 65 -0.20 -32.80 -16.48
CA TYR A 65 0.20 -31.99 -17.62
C TYR A 65 1.28 -30.95 -17.29
N TYR A 66 1.12 -30.24 -16.16
CA TYR A 66 2.04 -29.21 -15.71
C TYR A 66 3.20 -29.74 -14.85
N GLY A 67 3.19 -31.00 -14.46
CA GLY A 67 4.27 -31.60 -13.69
C GLY A 67 4.36 -31.07 -12.24
N VAL A 68 3.21 -30.84 -11.60
CA VAL A 68 3.13 -30.30 -10.23
C VAL A 68 3.85 -31.18 -9.21
N GLY A 69 3.74 -32.52 -9.35
CA GLY A 69 4.35 -33.48 -8.45
C GLY A 69 3.84 -33.35 -7.00
N GLU A 70 4.76 -33.33 -6.05
CA GLU A 70 4.44 -33.23 -4.61
C GLU A 70 4.05 -31.83 -4.14
N ARG A 71 4.04 -30.81 -5.03
CA ARG A 71 3.72 -29.43 -4.69
C ARG A 71 2.23 -29.12 -4.78
N LEU A 72 1.42 -30.07 -4.37
CA LEU A 72 -0.01 -29.95 -4.19
C LEU A 72 -0.31 -29.69 -2.71
N THR A 73 -0.96 -28.57 -2.43
CA THR A 73 -1.44 -28.20 -1.09
C THR A 73 -2.94 -28.41 -1.01
N ASP A 74 -3.41 -29.11 0.02
CA ASP A 74 -4.85 -29.19 0.33
C ASP A 74 -5.22 -28.01 1.24
N ALA A 75 -6.16 -27.20 0.82
CA ALA A 75 -6.63 -26.05 1.58
C ALA A 75 -7.71 -26.43 2.62
N TYR A 76 -8.20 -27.69 2.62
CA TYR A 76 -9.20 -28.17 3.60
C TYR A 76 -10.42 -27.24 3.73
N GLY A 77 -10.88 -26.61 2.65
CA GLY A 77 -12.00 -25.68 2.66
C GLY A 77 -11.63 -24.26 3.17
N MET A 78 -10.36 -23.99 3.41
CA MET A 78 -9.93 -22.62 3.78
C MET A 78 -10.21 -21.63 2.65
N ILE A 79 -10.41 -20.37 3.06
CA ILE A 79 -10.65 -19.28 2.12
C ILE A 79 -9.37 -18.97 1.35
N MET A 80 -9.49 -18.92 0.03
CA MET A 80 -8.47 -18.47 -0.90
C MET A 80 -8.94 -17.18 -1.56
N THR A 81 -8.17 -16.11 -1.39
CA THR A 81 -8.42 -14.80 -2.02
C THR A 81 -7.25 -14.42 -2.92
N PRO A 82 -7.41 -13.46 -3.84
CA PRO A 82 -6.26 -12.74 -4.38
C PRO A 82 -5.40 -12.19 -3.25
N GLY A 83 -4.08 -12.17 -3.44
CA GLY A 83 -3.18 -11.58 -2.46
C GLY A 83 -3.46 -10.08 -2.29
N TYR A 84 -3.34 -9.59 -1.06
CA TYR A 84 -3.60 -8.18 -0.77
C TYR A 84 -2.49 -7.30 -1.36
N VAL A 85 -2.89 -6.13 -1.85
CA VAL A 85 -2.01 -5.02 -2.23
C VAL A 85 -2.16 -3.95 -1.15
N ASP A 86 -1.08 -3.68 -0.43
CA ASP A 86 -1.06 -2.68 0.62
C ASP A 86 -0.32 -1.44 0.11
N ILE A 87 -0.96 -0.28 0.16
CA ILE A 87 -0.39 0.98 -0.32
C ILE A 87 0.03 1.93 0.80
N HIS A 88 -0.27 1.58 2.08
CA HIS A 88 0.08 2.42 3.21
C HIS A 88 0.38 1.60 4.47
N ALA A 89 1.64 1.33 4.72
CA ALA A 89 2.14 0.76 5.98
C ALA A 89 3.62 1.12 6.18
N HIS A 90 4.02 1.38 7.43
CA HIS A 90 5.37 1.88 7.79
C HIS A 90 6.35 0.79 8.21
N GLY A 91 5.93 -0.44 8.25
CA GLY A 91 6.77 -1.56 8.62
C GLY A 91 6.03 -2.63 9.41
N SER A 92 6.75 -3.62 9.87
CA SER A 92 6.24 -4.69 10.71
C SER A 92 7.36 -5.42 11.46
N TRP A 93 7.00 -6.31 12.38
CA TRP A 93 7.93 -7.11 13.17
C TRP A 93 8.99 -6.30 13.93
N GLY A 94 8.72 -5.00 14.22
CA GLY A 94 9.62 -4.09 14.92
C GLY A 94 10.68 -3.46 14.02
N LYS A 95 10.51 -3.52 12.69
CA LYS A 95 11.33 -2.85 11.69
C LYS A 95 10.48 -1.89 10.87
N SER A 96 11.07 -0.74 10.52
CA SER A 96 10.52 0.24 9.61
C SER A 96 11.04 0.02 8.19
N PHE A 97 10.32 0.50 7.19
CA PHE A 97 10.85 0.62 5.83
C PHE A 97 11.91 1.73 5.71
N ASP A 98 12.02 2.60 6.71
CA ASP A 98 13.07 3.61 6.84
C ASP A 98 14.40 3.03 7.38
N ASP A 99 14.44 1.77 7.83
CA ASP A 99 15.64 1.10 8.40
C ASP A 99 16.57 0.49 7.32
N GLY A 100 16.47 0.95 6.06
CA GLY A 100 17.29 0.46 4.95
C GLY A 100 16.94 -0.95 4.47
N ALA A 101 17.82 -1.59 3.72
CA ALA A 101 17.56 -2.87 3.04
C ALA A 101 17.16 -4.01 3.99
N GLU A 102 17.80 -4.13 5.15
CA GLU A 102 17.47 -5.16 6.14
C GLU A 102 16.10 -4.91 6.76
N GLY A 103 15.77 -3.65 7.09
CA GLY A 103 14.47 -3.25 7.58
C GLY A 103 13.36 -3.58 6.58
N ILE A 104 13.57 -3.22 5.31
CA ILE A 104 12.65 -3.55 4.20
C ILE A 104 12.43 -5.07 4.11
N MET A 105 13.50 -5.87 4.13
CA MET A 105 13.40 -7.33 4.03
C MET A 105 12.55 -7.92 5.16
N ILE A 106 12.81 -7.52 6.41
CA ILE A 106 12.13 -8.07 7.59
C ILE A 106 10.68 -7.58 7.65
N ALA A 107 10.44 -6.29 7.44
CA ALA A 107 9.11 -5.72 7.49
C ALA A 107 8.20 -6.28 6.38
N ARG A 108 8.72 -6.41 5.15
CA ARG A 108 7.97 -7.05 4.05
C ARG A 108 7.56 -8.49 4.39
N ALA A 109 8.46 -9.28 4.96
CA ALA A 109 8.15 -10.65 5.35
C ALA A 109 7.01 -10.71 6.38
N GLY A 110 6.99 -9.78 7.34
CA GLY A 110 5.91 -9.69 8.32
C GLY A 110 4.54 -9.41 7.70
N HIS A 111 4.46 -8.59 6.65
CA HIS A 111 3.22 -8.38 5.90
C HIS A 111 2.86 -9.60 5.03
N MET A 112 3.85 -10.23 4.39
CA MET A 112 3.62 -11.38 3.50
C MET A 112 3.02 -12.59 4.21
N VAL A 113 3.47 -12.90 5.43
CA VAL A 113 2.90 -14.03 6.21
C VAL A 113 1.45 -13.80 6.63
N HIS A 114 0.94 -12.57 6.46
CA HIS A 114 -0.46 -12.21 6.69
C HIS A 114 -1.23 -11.94 5.38
N GLY A 115 -0.67 -12.30 4.22
CA GLY A 115 -1.37 -12.28 2.94
C GLY A 115 -1.16 -11.03 2.08
N THR A 116 -0.33 -10.06 2.51
CA THR A 116 0.04 -8.90 1.68
C THR A 116 1.11 -9.32 0.68
N THR A 117 0.70 -9.66 -0.53
CA THR A 117 1.60 -10.18 -1.57
C THR A 117 2.36 -9.09 -2.30
N ARG A 118 1.84 -7.86 -2.33
CA ARG A 118 2.48 -6.69 -2.97
C ARG A 118 2.29 -5.46 -2.08
N GLN A 119 3.29 -4.58 -2.06
CA GLN A 119 3.24 -3.41 -1.17
C GLN A 119 3.97 -2.19 -1.74
N VAL A 120 3.37 -1.02 -1.52
CA VAL A 120 4.04 0.27 -1.58
C VAL A 120 4.58 0.58 -0.18
N LEU A 121 5.88 0.87 -0.06
CA LEU A 121 6.54 1.03 1.23
C LEU A 121 6.41 2.47 1.72
N SER A 122 5.72 2.68 2.85
CA SER A 122 5.56 4.02 3.41
C SER A 122 6.77 4.44 4.23
N LEU A 123 7.34 5.56 3.84
CA LEU A 123 8.46 6.22 4.50
C LEU A 123 7.91 7.42 5.30
N ILE A 124 8.29 7.50 6.57
CA ILE A 124 7.85 8.59 7.45
C ILE A 124 8.67 9.86 7.19
N THR A 125 8.13 11.01 7.59
CA THR A 125 8.86 12.28 7.57
C THR A 125 10.15 12.20 8.38
N ASN A 126 11.26 12.50 7.72
CA ASN A 126 12.62 12.54 8.24
C ASN A 126 13.34 13.79 7.69
N PRO A 127 14.57 14.11 8.12
CA PRO A 127 15.39 15.09 7.42
C PRO A 127 15.49 14.76 5.93
N ILE A 128 15.42 15.76 5.05
CA ILE A 128 15.33 15.57 3.58
C ILE A 128 16.40 14.63 3.02
N ASN A 129 17.63 14.77 3.50
CA ASN A 129 18.72 13.89 3.04
C ASN A 129 18.46 12.41 3.37
N THR A 130 17.92 12.12 4.56
CA THR A 130 17.53 10.78 4.98
C THR A 130 16.35 10.28 4.14
N MET A 131 15.36 11.13 3.85
CA MET A 131 14.25 10.75 2.96
C MET A 131 14.74 10.41 1.55
N CYS A 132 15.67 11.18 1.01
CA CYS A 132 16.29 10.89 -0.28
C CYS A 132 17.08 9.58 -0.26
N GLU A 133 17.77 9.26 0.83
CA GLU A 133 18.46 7.97 1.00
C GLU A 133 17.46 6.81 1.06
N ASN A 134 16.41 6.94 1.85
CA ASN A 134 15.36 5.92 1.97
C ASN A 134 14.63 5.66 0.64
N LEU A 135 14.38 6.70 -0.16
CA LEU A 135 13.82 6.55 -1.51
C LEU A 135 14.74 5.71 -2.41
N ARG A 136 16.06 5.94 -2.38
CA ARG A 136 17.04 5.12 -3.13
C ARG A 136 17.05 3.66 -2.64
N ASN A 137 16.99 3.44 -1.32
CA ASN A 137 16.90 2.08 -0.75
C ASN A 137 15.65 1.33 -1.26
N VAL A 138 14.50 2.01 -1.38
CA VAL A 138 13.30 1.40 -1.96
C VAL A 138 13.46 1.15 -3.46
N HIS A 139 14.04 2.09 -4.20
CA HIS A 139 14.34 1.90 -5.62
C HIS A 139 15.22 0.66 -5.86
N GLU A 140 16.29 0.49 -5.08
CA GLU A 140 17.16 -0.68 -5.13
C GLU A 140 16.40 -1.98 -4.76
N ALA A 141 15.53 -1.91 -3.74
CA ALA A 141 14.72 -3.07 -3.34
C ALA A 141 13.76 -3.51 -4.45
N MET A 142 13.16 -2.59 -5.20
CA MET A 142 12.29 -2.91 -6.33
C MET A 142 12.98 -3.73 -7.42
N ALA A 143 14.28 -3.48 -7.67
CA ALA A 143 15.05 -4.21 -8.66
C ALA A 143 15.26 -5.69 -8.29
N GLN A 144 15.18 -6.02 -7.00
CA GLN A 144 15.44 -7.36 -6.48
C GLN A 144 14.15 -8.08 -6.01
N ARG A 145 13.09 -7.33 -5.79
CA ARG A 145 11.86 -7.81 -5.15
C ARG A 145 10.62 -7.38 -5.92
N PRO A 146 10.01 -8.29 -6.71
CA PRO A 146 8.82 -7.98 -7.51
C PRO A 146 7.56 -7.69 -6.63
N ASP A 147 7.62 -8.01 -5.35
CA ASP A 147 6.57 -7.72 -4.37
C ASP A 147 6.62 -6.28 -3.82
N VAL A 148 7.71 -5.53 -4.09
CA VAL A 148 7.84 -4.11 -3.77
C VAL A 148 7.42 -3.28 -4.98
N LEU A 149 6.31 -2.55 -4.84
CA LEU A 149 5.72 -1.76 -5.93
C LEU A 149 6.32 -0.36 -6.05
N GLY A 150 6.95 0.13 -5.01
CA GLY A 150 7.53 1.46 -4.91
C GLY A 150 7.46 2.02 -3.50
N SER A 151 7.64 3.33 -3.38
CA SER A 151 7.58 4.07 -2.13
C SER A 151 6.34 4.96 -2.03
N HIS A 152 5.89 5.18 -0.82
CA HIS A 152 4.97 6.22 -0.41
C HIS A 152 5.71 7.16 0.55
N LEU A 153 5.69 8.46 0.31
CA LEU A 153 6.15 9.46 1.26
C LEU A 153 4.96 9.97 2.08
N GLU A 154 4.94 9.70 3.37
CA GLU A 154 4.02 10.37 4.27
C GLU A 154 4.68 11.64 4.81
N GLY A 155 4.44 12.73 4.10
CA GLY A 155 5.15 14.00 4.28
C GLY A 155 6.39 14.13 3.38
N PRO A 156 7.27 15.12 3.63
CA PRO A 156 7.36 16.03 4.80
C PRO A 156 6.40 17.23 4.73
N PHE A 157 5.52 17.31 3.76
CA PHE A 157 4.66 18.44 3.43
C PHE A 157 3.31 18.32 4.17
N LEU A 158 3.36 18.29 5.51
CA LEU A 158 2.21 18.08 6.38
C LEU A 158 1.93 19.34 7.22
N ALA A 159 0.66 19.56 7.56
CA ALA A 159 0.29 20.63 8.46
C ALA A 159 0.79 20.38 9.88
N LEU A 160 1.45 21.35 10.49
CA LEU A 160 1.99 21.24 11.85
C LEU A 160 0.91 20.84 12.87
N SER A 161 -0.29 21.41 12.76
CA SER A 161 -1.46 21.09 13.61
C SER A 161 -1.97 19.67 13.46
N ARG A 162 -1.63 19.01 12.34
CA ARG A 162 -2.07 17.66 11.97
C ARG A 162 -0.89 16.69 11.81
N LYS A 163 0.23 17.00 12.38
CA LYS A 163 1.47 16.21 12.24
C LYS A 163 1.37 14.74 12.69
N GLY A 164 0.41 14.42 13.56
CA GLY A 164 0.31 13.06 14.10
C GLY A 164 1.60 12.62 14.81
N ALA A 165 2.15 11.48 14.38
CA ALA A 165 3.39 10.90 14.90
C ALA A 165 4.68 11.54 14.32
N HIS A 166 4.57 12.39 13.29
CA HIS A 166 5.73 12.95 12.60
C HIS A 166 6.48 13.97 13.47
N ASP A 167 7.82 14.00 13.33
CA ASP A 167 8.67 15.00 13.98
C ASP A 167 8.42 16.39 13.38
N PRO A 168 7.93 17.36 14.18
CA PRO A 168 7.65 18.71 13.69
C PRO A 168 8.88 19.43 13.15
N GLN A 169 10.09 19.06 13.59
CA GLN A 169 11.34 19.66 13.12
C GLN A 169 11.68 19.25 11.69
N CYS A 170 11.13 18.16 11.20
CA CYS A 170 11.35 17.62 9.86
C CYS A 170 10.29 18.07 8.84
N LEU A 171 9.18 18.69 9.29
CA LEU A 171 8.15 19.21 8.39
C LEU A 171 8.69 20.37 7.54
N ARG A 172 8.26 20.44 6.29
CA ARG A 172 8.69 21.45 5.32
C ARG A 172 7.52 21.93 4.47
N ASP A 173 7.60 23.15 3.95
CA ASP A 173 6.75 23.59 2.86
C ASP A 173 7.23 22.97 1.54
N PRO A 174 6.31 22.60 0.64
CA PRO A 174 6.63 21.93 -0.62
C PRO A 174 7.19 22.91 -1.66
N THR A 175 8.39 23.44 -1.43
CA THR A 175 9.06 24.30 -2.42
C THR A 175 9.42 23.51 -3.67
N PRO A 176 9.47 24.13 -4.88
CA PRO A 176 9.82 23.43 -6.11
C PRO A 176 11.15 22.68 -6.04
N ASP A 177 12.15 23.22 -5.36
CA ASP A 177 13.46 22.58 -5.21
C ASP A 177 13.37 21.30 -4.38
N LEU A 178 12.60 21.29 -3.28
CA LEU A 178 12.40 20.10 -2.46
C LEU A 178 11.60 19.03 -3.19
N VAL A 179 10.54 19.43 -3.90
CA VAL A 179 9.74 18.50 -4.73
C VAL A 179 10.62 17.83 -5.78
N ASN A 180 11.43 18.59 -6.49
CA ASN A 180 12.33 18.04 -7.51
C ASN A 180 13.41 17.14 -6.89
N ALA A 181 13.99 17.50 -5.74
CA ALA A 181 14.99 16.67 -5.05
C ALA A 181 14.43 15.30 -4.63
N LEU A 182 13.19 15.25 -4.13
CA LEU A 182 12.52 13.99 -3.79
C LEU A 182 12.20 13.14 -5.02
N LEU A 183 11.70 13.76 -6.10
CA LEU A 183 11.44 13.07 -7.37
C LEU A 183 12.71 12.50 -7.99
N GLU A 184 13.81 13.27 -7.99
CA GLU A 184 15.12 12.83 -8.47
C GLU A 184 15.66 11.65 -7.63
N ALA A 185 15.58 11.75 -6.29
CA ALA A 185 16.05 10.70 -5.41
C ALA A 185 15.25 9.39 -5.56
N ALA A 186 13.96 9.51 -5.87
CA ALA A 186 13.08 8.35 -6.07
C ALA A 186 13.33 7.62 -7.39
N ASP A 187 13.84 8.30 -8.40
CA ASP A 187 14.12 7.73 -9.74
C ASP A 187 12.99 6.83 -10.27
N GLY A 188 11.75 7.33 -10.21
CA GLY A 188 10.55 6.62 -10.63
C GLY A 188 10.00 5.57 -9.64
N SER A 189 10.60 5.40 -8.47
CA SER A 189 10.09 4.49 -7.44
C SER A 189 8.97 5.07 -6.58
N LEU A 190 8.81 6.41 -6.54
CA LEU A 190 7.74 7.05 -5.77
C LEU A 190 6.39 6.82 -6.44
N ARG A 191 5.46 6.20 -5.72
CA ARG A 191 4.10 5.90 -6.20
C ARG A 191 3.05 6.79 -5.60
N GLN A 192 3.26 7.21 -4.35
CA GLN A 192 2.29 7.98 -3.59
C GLN A 192 3.00 9.01 -2.72
N ILE A 193 2.35 10.16 -2.49
CA ILE A 193 2.77 11.14 -1.50
C ILE A 193 1.57 11.70 -0.74
N THR A 194 1.63 11.68 0.58
CA THR A 194 0.66 12.39 1.44
C THR A 194 1.11 13.82 1.63
N ILE A 195 0.21 14.78 1.34
CA ILE A 195 0.48 16.20 1.35
C ILE A 195 -0.72 17.01 1.88
N ALA A 196 -0.44 18.04 2.67
CA ALA A 196 -1.40 19.03 3.12
C ALA A 196 -1.56 20.13 2.04
N PRO A 197 -2.71 20.18 1.35
CA PRO A 197 -2.90 21.09 0.19
C PRO A 197 -2.95 22.57 0.54
N GLU A 198 -3.24 22.92 1.80
CA GLU A 198 -3.30 24.29 2.29
C GLU A 198 -1.93 24.94 2.53
N LEU A 199 -0.84 24.16 2.51
CA LEU A 199 0.50 24.68 2.68
C LEU A 199 0.89 25.63 1.53
N PRO A 200 1.82 26.59 1.78
CA PRO A 200 2.42 27.37 0.70
C PRO A 200 2.95 26.45 -0.41
N HIS A 201 2.60 26.71 -1.66
CA HIS A 201 2.90 25.85 -2.84
C HIS A 201 2.27 24.45 -2.84
N GLY A 202 1.36 24.13 -1.90
CA GLY A 202 0.77 22.78 -1.79
C GLY A 202 0.09 22.31 -3.08
N LEU A 203 -0.76 23.16 -3.68
CA LEU A 203 -1.45 22.81 -4.93
C LEU A 203 -0.49 22.69 -6.14
N ASP A 204 0.57 23.47 -6.18
CA ASP A 204 1.57 23.39 -7.25
C ASP A 204 2.40 22.11 -7.11
N ALA A 205 2.74 21.72 -5.88
CA ALA A 205 3.42 20.48 -5.61
C ALA A 205 2.54 19.27 -5.99
N ILE A 206 1.24 19.30 -5.67
CA ILE A 206 0.29 18.25 -6.08
C ILE A 206 0.32 18.08 -7.60
N ARG A 207 0.22 19.17 -8.38
CA ARG A 207 0.33 19.10 -9.85
C ARG A 207 1.64 18.47 -10.29
N ARG A 208 2.75 18.93 -9.71
CA ARG A 208 4.09 18.47 -10.07
C ARG A 208 4.29 16.97 -9.80
N PHE A 209 3.81 16.45 -8.67
CA PHE A 209 3.84 15.01 -8.38
C PHE A 209 2.93 14.23 -9.32
N SER A 210 1.72 14.72 -9.57
CA SER A 210 0.77 14.08 -10.52
C SER A 210 1.35 14.00 -11.94
N GLU A 211 1.95 15.07 -12.44
CA GLU A 211 2.64 15.12 -13.74
C GLU A 211 3.83 14.15 -13.82
N ALA A 212 4.47 13.84 -12.69
CA ALA A 212 5.53 12.86 -12.59
C ALA A 212 5.02 11.41 -12.45
N GLY A 213 3.69 11.19 -12.49
CA GLY A 213 3.09 9.86 -12.34
C GLY A 213 3.01 9.34 -10.90
N VAL A 214 3.20 10.22 -9.92
CA VAL A 214 2.98 9.93 -8.50
C VAL A 214 1.53 10.25 -8.16
N ALA A 215 0.87 9.45 -7.33
CA ALA A 215 -0.48 9.70 -6.83
C ALA A 215 -0.42 10.59 -5.57
N PRO A 216 -0.76 11.90 -5.65
CA PRO A 216 -0.86 12.71 -4.46
C PRO A 216 -2.10 12.34 -3.65
N ALA A 217 -1.94 12.25 -2.32
CA ALA A 217 -2.98 11.96 -1.35
C ALA A 217 -3.19 13.16 -0.42
N VAL A 218 -4.42 13.60 -0.27
CA VAL A 218 -4.78 14.65 0.71
C VAL A 218 -4.82 14.02 2.10
N GLY A 219 -3.97 14.48 2.99
CA GLY A 219 -3.91 13.98 4.37
C GLY A 219 -3.01 14.83 5.26
N HIS A 220 -3.04 14.57 6.57
CA HIS A 220 -2.32 15.36 7.57
C HIS A 220 -2.51 16.87 7.38
N CYS A 221 -3.76 17.30 7.19
CA CYS A 221 -4.11 18.63 6.71
C CYS A 221 -5.20 19.30 7.55
N ASP A 222 -5.19 20.62 7.59
CA ASP A 222 -6.28 21.46 8.08
C ASP A 222 -7.17 22.00 6.94
N ALA A 223 -7.10 21.37 5.77
CA ALA A 223 -7.87 21.75 4.61
C ALA A 223 -9.37 21.82 4.91
N ASP A 224 -10.02 22.85 4.41
CA ASP A 224 -11.46 22.92 4.30
C ASP A 224 -11.96 22.18 3.03
N TYR A 225 -13.26 22.12 2.86
CA TYR A 225 -13.91 21.49 1.70
C TYR A 225 -13.40 22.08 0.36
N ALA A 226 -13.36 23.41 0.26
CA ALA A 226 -12.97 24.08 -0.99
C ALA A 226 -11.48 23.89 -1.32
N THR A 227 -10.62 23.82 -0.32
CA THR A 227 -9.20 23.55 -0.50
C THR A 227 -8.96 22.11 -0.95
N ALA A 228 -9.69 21.15 -0.37
CA ALA A 228 -9.63 19.75 -0.80
C ALA A 228 -10.12 19.55 -2.24
N GLN A 229 -11.23 20.20 -2.64
CA GLN A 229 -11.69 20.18 -4.04
C GLN A 229 -10.59 20.69 -4.98
N ARG A 230 -9.95 21.82 -4.66
CA ARG A 230 -8.85 22.35 -5.48
C ARG A 230 -7.66 21.39 -5.54
N ALA A 231 -7.39 20.63 -4.48
CA ALA A 231 -6.34 19.62 -4.47
C ALA A 231 -6.67 18.46 -5.43
N PHE A 232 -7.92 17.98 -5.45
CA PHE A 232 -8.36 16.95 -6.40
C PHE A 232 -8.35 17.46 -7.84
N ASP A 233 -8.75 18.70 -8.07
CA ASP A 233 -8.65 19.35 -9.40
C ASP A 233 -7.20 19.60 -9.82
N ALA A 234 -6.26 19.71 -8.87
CA ALA A 234 -4.83 19.83 -9.14
C ALA A 234 -4.17 18.46 -9.42
N GLY A 235 -4.88 17.35 -9.27
CA GLY A 235 -4.41 16.00 -9.61
C GLY A 235 -4.23 15.06 -8.43
N ALA A 236 -4.66 15.43 -7.21
CA ALA A 236 -4.73 14.46 -6.11
C ALA A 236 -5.82 13.41 -6.40
N THR A 237 -5.52 12.14 -6.17
CA THR A 237 -6.41 11.01 -6.45
C THR A 237 -6.67 10.13 -5.23
N LEU A 238 -6.10 10.48 -4.10
CA LEU A 238 -6.21 9.75 -2.86
C LEU A 238 -6.57 10.66 -1.69
N MET A 239 -7.24 10.10 -0.68
CA MET A 239 -7.33 10.66 0.67
C MET A 239 -6.67 9.70 1.63
N THR A 240 -5.63 10.15 2.33
CA THR A 240 -4.88 9.37 3.30
C THR A 240 -5.72 9.14 4.54
N HIS A 241 -5.81 7.89 5.00
CA HIS A 241 -6.45 7.42 6.27
C HIS A 241 -7.57 8.34 6.78
N MET A 242 -8.66 8.43 6.02
CA MET A 242 -9.83 9.27 6.33
C MET A 242 -10.17 9.27 7.82
N PHE A 243 -10.51 10.43 8.35
CA PHE A 243 -10.76 10.81 9.76
C PHE A 243 -9.50 11.03 10.61
N ASN A 244 -8.34 10.47 10.25
CA ASN A 244 -7.14 10.60 11.06
C ASN A 244 -6.30 11.79 10.59
N ALA A 245 -5.79 12.58 11.53
CA ALA A 245 -4.95 13.75 11.27
C ALA A 245 -5.53 14.74 10.23
N MET A 246 -6.85 14.96 10.28
CA MET A 246 -7.57 15.93 9.44
C MET A 246 -8.78 16.51 10.15
N ASN A 247 -9.44 17.50 9.55
CA ASN A 247 -10.69 18.03 10.05
C ASN A 247 -11.81 17.00 9.86
N GLY A 248 -12.55 16.74 10.92
CA GLY A 248 -13.72 15.86 10.90
C GLY A 248 -14.95 16.52 10.28
N LEU A 249 -16.02 15.72 10.13
CA LEU A 249 -17.31 16.17 9.62
C LEU A 249 -18.05 17.05 10.65
N ALA A 250 -18.16 18.33 10.39
CA ALA A 250 -19.01 19.24 11.14
C ALA A 250 -20.00 19.95 10.21
N HIS A 251 -21.22 20.18 10.67
CA HIS A 251 -22.32 20.69 9.85
C HIS A 251 -22.11 22.07 9.20
N ARG A 252 -21.16 22.87 9.69
CA ARG A 252 -20.78 24.19 9.13
C ARG A 252 -19.31 24.29 8.72
N ALA A 253 -18.51 23.28 9.03
CA ALA A 253 -17.11 23.16 8.64
C ALA A 253 -16.83 21.69 8.32
N PRO A 254 -17.26 21.20 7.15
CA PRO A 254 -17.28 19.77 6.83
C PRO A 254 -15.88 19.18 6.65
N GLY A 255 -14.85 20.01 6.54
CA GLY A 255 -13.48 19.55 6.30
C GLY A 255 -13.29 18.95 4.90
N PRO A 256 -12.22 18.17 4.70
CA PRO A 256 -11.87 17.62 3.39
C PRO A 256 -12.67 16.38 2.99
N ILE A 257 -13.29 15.68 3.96
CA ILE A 257 -13.91 14.36 3.75
C ILE A 257 -15.02 14.39 2.70
N PRO A 258 -16.03 15.32 2.76
CA PRO A 258 -17.08 15.33 1.75
C PRO A 258 -16.56 15.59 0.34
N ALA A 259 -15.52 16.42 0.20
CA ALA A 259 -14.92 16.68 -1.11
C ALA A 259 -14.31 15.40 -1.74
N ALA A 260 -13.73 14.52 -0.90
CA ALA A 260 -13.21 13.23 -1.36
C ALA A 260 -14.32 12.22 -1.68
N VAL A 261 -15.39 12.19 -0.86
CA VAL A 261 -16.53 11.28 -1.05
C VAL A 261 -17.34 11.62 -2.31
N GLU A 262 -17.48 12.90 -2.62
CA GLU A 262 -18.24 13.39 -3.77
C GLU A 262 -17.48 13.28 -5.11
N ASP A 263 -16.15 13.10 -5.07
CA ASP A 263 -15.33 13.05 -6.27
C ASP A 263 -15.03 11.58 -6.68
N PRO A 264 -15.61 11.07 -7.78
CA PRO A 264 -15.40 9.69 -8.20
C PRO A 264 -13.97 9.37 -8.66
N ARG A 265 -13.11 10.39 -8.80
CA ARG A 265 -11.69 10.22 -9.13
C ARG A 265 -10.85 9.85 -7.91
N VAL A 266 -11.40 9.99 -6.69
CA VAL A 266 -10.66 9.88 -5.43
C VAL A 266 -10.90 8.53 -4.78
N SER A 267 -9.82 7.81 -4.49
CA SER A 267 -9.84 6.64 -3.63
C SER A 267 -9.55 7.04 -2.19
N ILE A 268 -10.23 6.40 -1.24
CA ILE A 268 -10.15 6.75 0.18
C ILE A 268 -9.48 5.62 0.95
N GLU A 269 -8.40 5.93 1.66
CA GLU A 269 -7.80 5.01 2.61
C GLU A 269 -8.55 5.06 3.95
N LEU A 270 -8.72 3.91 4.57
CA LEU A 270 -9.37 3.78 5.88
C LEU A 270 -8.60 2.80 6.77
N ILE A 271 -8.22 3.20 7.97
CA ILE A 271 -7.58 2.31 8.94
C ILE A 271 -8.69 1.53 9.68
N ASN A 272 -8.90 0.29 9.27
CA ASN A 272 -9.94 -0.59 9.81
C ASN A 272 -9.37 -1.63 10.80
N ASP A 273 -8.60 -1.17 11.77
CA ASP A 273 -7.98 -2.02 12.79
C ASP A 273 -8.82 -2.16 14.08
N GLY A 274 -10.00 -1.52 14.10
CA GLY A 274 -10.90 -1.49 15.24
C GLY A 274 -10.45 -0.53 16.38
N PHE A 275 -9.36 0.22 16.16
CA PHE A 275 -8.78 1.15 17.14
C PHE A 275 -8.78 2.59 16.64
N HIS A 276 -8.29 2.87 15.44
CA HIS A 276 -8.22 4.23 14.88
C HIS A 276 -9.59 4.77 14.50
N VAL A 277 -10.45 3.92 13.94
CA VAL A 277 -11.81 4.29 13.53
C VAL A 277 -12.79 3.30 14.13
N GLN A 278 -13.82 3.81 14.82
CA GLN A 278 -14.86 2.95 15.41
C GLN A 278 -15.65 2.22 14.33
N ASN A 279 -16.07 0.98 14.59
CA ASN A 279 -16.76 0.12 13.64
C ASN A 279 -18.03 0.76 13.04
N HIS A 280 -18.75 1.58 13.80
CA HIS A 280 -19.93 2.31 13.29
C HIS A 280 -19.56 3.34 12.22
N ILE A 281 -18.42 4.02 12.40
CA ILE A 281 -17.91 4.99 11.42
C ILE A 281 -17.37 4.27 10.19
N VAL A 282 -16.69 3.12 10.38
CA VAL A 282 -16.27 2.25 9.27
C VAL A 282 -17.48 1.84 8.42
N ALA A 283 -18.56 1.36 9.06
CA ALA A 283 -19.77 0.95 8.36
C ALA A 283 -20.44 2.12 7.59
N LEU A 284 -20.45 3.32 8.18
CA LEU A 284 -20.95 4.53 7.51
C LEU A 284 -20.08 4.89 6.30
N SER A 285 -18.75 4.73 6.39
CA SER A 285 -17.83 5.05 5.29
C SER A 285 -18.10 4.24 4.03
N PHE A 286 -18.45 2.96 4.17
CA PHE A 286 -18.87 2.12 3.04
C PHE A 286 -20.23 2.52 2.45
N GLY A 287 -21.03 3.31 3.15
CA GLY A 287 -22.27 3.87 2.65
C GLY A 287 -22.10 5.22 1.92
N PHE A 288 -20.95 5.88 2.08
CA PHE A 288 -20.64 7.13 1.40
C PHE A 288 -20.06 6.92 0.00
N THR A 289 -19.37 5.79 -0.20
CA THR A 289 -18.74 5.46 -1.48
C THR A 289 -19.61 4.47 -2.25
N PRO A 290 -19.89 4.69 -3.52
CA PRO A 290 -20.70 3.81 -4.36
C PRO A 290 -20.09 2.42 -4.56
#